data_0b249dfa192e34b9e1c1f8d1ef5d8682
#
_entry.id   0b249dfa192e34b9e1c1f8d1ef5d8682
#
_cell.length_a   1.000
_cell.length_b   1.000
_cell.length_c   1.000
_cell.angle_alpha   90.00
_cell.angle_beta   90.00
_cell.angle_gamma   90.00
#
_symmetry.space_group_name_H-M   'P 1'
#
loop_
_entity.id
_entity.type
_entity.pdbx_description
1 polymer ?
#
loop_
_entity_poly.entity_id
_entity_poly.type
_entity_poly.pdbx_seq_one_letter_code
_entity_poly.pdbx_strand_id
1 'polypeptide(L)'
;MKLRSTIIFTLLLSTSFFAQKKSIDDFVLKGYSILDKSSGDLNQDGYTDYIVILRNNLDTISADTARPLLIIHGQQNGTYKLAGRNDSIVLCKACGGVFGDPYSAITIKDNYFSVEFYGGSNWRWSRVITFKYNTITKSYILHKDAGESFNAFEPDKIEYESYHKELWNKIPFKTYSAD
;
A
#
# COMPACT_ATOMS: atom_id res chain seq x y z
N MET A 1 -62.14 -27.80 10.50
CA MET A 1 -61.23 -27.46 9.38
C MET A 1 -60.17 -26.50 9.90
N LYS A 2 -58.93 -26.97 10.20
CA LYS A 2 -57.85 -26.14 10.78
C LYS A 2 -56.99 -25.64 9.64
N LEU A 3 -56.98 -24.32 9.43
CA LEU A 3 -56.15 -23.63 8.47
C LEU A 3 -54.71 -23.56 9.03
N ARG A 4 -53.76 -24.21 8.38
CA ARG A 4 -52.33 -24.10 8.71
C ARG A 4 -51.74 -22.94 7.92
N SER A 5 -51.37 -21.86 8.61
CA SER A 5 -50.70 -20.72 8.06
C SER A 5 -49.21 -21.06 7.92
N THR A 6 -48.72 -21.18 6.69
CA THR A 6 -47.28 -21.37 6.40
C THR A 6 -46.63 -20.00 6.27
N ILE A 7 -45.79 -19.62 7.24
CA ILE A 7 -44.98 -18.41 7.18
C ILE A 7 -43.76 -18.70 6.34
N ILE A 8 -43.67 -18.10 5.15
CA ILE A 8 -42.48 -18.14 4.29
C ILE A 8 -41.53 -17.05 4.79
N PHE A 9 -40.42 -17.43 5.40
CA PHE A 9 -39.34 -16.57 5.84
C PHE A 9 -38.40 -16.31 4.64
N THR A 10 -38.57 -15.17 3.98
CA THR A 10 -37.71 -14.75 2.86
C THR A 10 -36.40 -14.19 3.41
N LEU A 11 -35.32 -14.98 3.32
CA LEU A 11 -33.97 -14.57 3.71
C LEU A 11 -33.45 -13.58 2.64
N LEU A 12 -33.47 -12.29 2.94
CA LEU A 12 -32.82 -11.24 2.13
C LEU A 12 -31.31 -11.36 2.27
N LEU A 13 -30.64 -12.06 1.35
CA LEU A 13 -29.19 -11.99 1.20
C LEU A 13 -28.82 -10.60 0.67
N SER A 14 -28.33 -9.73 1.53
CA SER A 14 -27.70 -8.47 1.15
C SER A 14 -26.32 -8.76 0.53
N THR A 15 -26.27 -8.92 -0.79
CA THR A 15 -25.00 -8.93 -1.54
C THR A 15 -24.47 -7.51 -1.57
N SER A 16 -23.40 -7.25 -0.83
CA SER A 16 -22.65 -6.00 -0.94
C SER A 16 -22.02 -5.93 -2.34
N PHE A 17 -22.67 -5.22 -3.25
CA PHE A 17 -22.10 -4.86 -4.55
C PHE A 17 -20.95 -3.86 -4.31
N PHE A 18 -19.72 -4.35 -4.23
CA PHE A 18 -18.56 -3.47 -4.43
C PHE A 18 -18.60 -3.02 -5.89
N ALA A 19 -18.79 -1.71 -6.11
CA ALA A 19 -18.78 -1.13 -7.44
C ALA A 19 -17.46 -1.48 -8.15
N GLN A 20 -17.53 -2.29 -9.19
CA GLN A 20 -16.40 -2.58 -10.07
C GLN A 20 -16.10 -1.34 -10.90
N LYS A 21 -14.85 -0.90 -10.92
CA LYS A 21 -14.39 0.28 -11.63
C LYS A 21 -13.66 -0.13 -12.90
N LYS A 22 -13.78 0.68 -13.96
CA LYS A 22 -13.21 0.37 -15.28
C LYS A 22 -11.82 0.97 -15.48
N SER A 23 -11.45 1.98 -14.69
CA SER A 23 -10.16 2.66 -14.78
C SER A 23 -9.49 2.73 -13.40
N ILE A 24 -8.15 2.77 -13.38
CA ILE A 24 -7.36 3.03 -12.18
C ILE A 24 -7.67 4.44 -11.64
N ASP A 25 -7.90 5.41 -12.51
CA ASP A 25 -8.23 6.78 -12.12
C ASP A 25 -9.54 6.89 -11.32
N ASP A 26 -10.46 5.93 -11.48
CA ASP A 26 -11.69 5.86 -10.68
C ASP A 26 -11.43 5.63 -9.18
N PHE A 27 -10.22 5.17 -8.80
CA PHE A 27 -9.82 4.97 -7.40
C PHE A 27 -9.14 6.19 -6.80
N VAL A 28 -8.83 7.20 -7.60
CA VAL A 28 -8.22 8.44 -7.09
C VAL A 28 -9.22 9.17 -6.22
N LEU A 29 -8.79 9.51 -5.01
CA LEU A 29 -9.62 10.21 -4.03
C LEU A 29 -9.85 11.67 -4.45
N LYS A 30 -11.02 12.21 -4.12
CA LYS A 30 -11.29 13.63 -4.36
C LYS A 30 -10.26 14.50 -3.64
N GLY A 31 -9.63 15.42 -4.38
CA GLY A 31 -8.56 16.29 -3.86
C GLY A 31 -7.16 15.66 -3.88
N TYR A 32 -7.03 14.47 -4.49
CA TYR A 32 -5.74 13.79 -4.67
C TYR A 32 -5.41 13.62 -6.15
N SER A 33 -4.14 13.38 -6.43
CA SER A 33 -3.61 12.93 -7.72
C SER A 33 -2.68 11.74 -7.51
N ILE A 34 -2.41 10.99 -8.59
CA ILE A 34 -1.44 9.89 -8.54
C ILE A 34 -0.04 10.50 -8.39
N LEU A 35 0.68 10.09 -7.34
CA LEU A 35 2.09 10.38 -7.15
C LEU A 35 2.94 9.41 -7.98
N ASP A 36 2.66 8.10 -7.83
CA ASP A 36 3.33 7.03 -8.57
C ASP A 36 2.41 5.82 -8.74
N LYS A 37 2.72 4.99 -9.74
CA LYS A 37 1.96 3.78 -10.07
C LYS A 37 2.88 2.72 -10.66
N SER A 38 2.84 1.51 -10.09
CA SER A 38 3.51 0.33 -10.63
C SER A 38 2.52 -0.80 -10.88
N SER A 39 2.82 -1.72 -11.79
CA SER A 39 1.92 -2.81 -12.17
C SER A 39 2.64 -4.16 -12.23
N GLY A 40 1.89 -5.22 -11.89
CA GLY A 40 2.34 -6.62 -11.94
C GLY A 40 1.22 -7.55 -11.52
N ASP A 41 1.42 -8.85 -11.62
CA ASP A 41 0.48 -9.86 -11.13
C ASP A 41 0.84 -10.22 -9.67
N LEU A 42 0.32 -9.42 -8.73
CA LEU A 42 0.68 -9.53 -7.31
C LEU A 42 0.01 -10.71 -6.61
N ASN A 43 -1.20 -11.06 -7.02
CA ASN A 43 -1.97 -12.13 -6.41
C ASN A 43 -1.86 -13.46 -7.16
N GLN A 44 -1.11 -13.46 -8.28
CA GLN A 44 -0.81 -14.62 -9.14
C GLN A 44 -2.07 -15.23 -9.77
N ASP A 45 -3.04 -14.39 -10.15
CA ASP A 45 -4.28 -14.82 -10.81
C ASP A 45 -4.25 -14.64 -12.35
N GLY A 46 -3.14 -14.12 -12.89
CA GLY A 46 -2.93 -13.89 -14.32
C GLY A 46 -3.48 -12.56 -14.82
N TYR A 47 -4.01 -11.69 -13.95
CA TYR A 47 -4.48 -10.36 -14.31
C TYR A 47 -3.57 -9.28 -13.73
N THR A 48 -3.44 -8.17 -14.45
CA THR A 48 -2.57 -7.08 -14.02
C THR A 48 -3.15 -6.33 -12.85
N ASP A 49 -2.42 -6.35 -11.73
CA ASP A 49 -2.69 -5.57 -10.52
C ASP A 49 -1.88 -4.27 -10.52
N TYR A 50 -2.27 -3.34 -9.66
CA TYR A 50 -1.59 -2.04 -9.51
C TYR A 50 -1.36 -1.71 -8.05
N ILE A 51 -0.18 -1.15 -7.77
CA ILE A 51 0.11 -0.37 -6.57
C ILE A 51 0.08 1.10 -6.98
N VAL A 52 -0.73 1.90 -6.28
CA VAL A 52 -0.90 3.33 -6.57
C VAL A 52 -0.67 4.12 -5.30
N ILE A 53 0.21 5.11 -5.36
CA ILE A 53 0.39 6.09 -4.28
C ILE A 53 -0.26 7.39 -4.71
N LEU A 54 -1.07 7.94 -3.81
CA LEU A 54 -1.73 9.22 -4.00
C LEU A 54 -1.03 10.32 -3.21
N ARG A 55 -1.07 11.54 -3.74
CA ARG A 55 -0.68 12.77 -3.05
C ARG A 55 -1.86 13.73 -2.99
N ASN A 56 -1.98 14.46 -1.88
CA ASN A 56 -2.96 15.54 -1.77
C ASN A 56 -2.57 16.69 -2.70
N ASN A 57 -3.53 17.23 -3.45
CA ASN A 57 -3.28 18.35 -4.38
C ASN A 57 -2.93 19.66 -3.65
N LEU A 58 -3.24 19.76 -2.36
CA LEU A 58 -2.88 20.88 -1.49
C LEU A 58 -1.60 20.60 -0.67
N ASP A 59 -0.88 19.52 -1.00
CA ASP A 59 0.32 19.12 -0.29
C ASP A 59 1.43 20.16 -0.43
N THR A 60 1.71 20.87 0.65
CA THR A 60 2.80 21.84 0.77
C THR A 60 3.92 21.25 1.63
N ILE A 61 5.12 21.84 1.60
CA ILE A 61 6.26 21.39 2.42
C ILE A 61 5.93 21.41 3.93
N SER A 62 4.98 22.26 4.34
CA SER A 62 4.57 22.42 5.74
C SER A 62 3.32 21.61 6.12
N ALA A 63 2.71 20.90 5.20
CA ALA A 63 1.52 20.09 5.46
C ALA A 63 1.92 18.61 5.54
N ASP A 64 1.81 18.05 6.72
CA ASP A 64 1.90 16.60 6.94
C ASP A 64 0.57 15.95 6.49
N THR A 65 0.46 15.69 5.19
CA THR A 65 -0.73 15.10 4.61
C THR A 65 -0.48 13.61 4.32
N ALA A 66 -1.47 12.78 4.70
CA ALA A 66 -1.42 11.35 4.41
C ALA A 66 -1.28 11.11 2.90
N ARG A 67 -0.47 10.13 2.54
CA ARG A 67 -0.22 9.64 1.18
C ARG A 67 -0.79 8.24 1.02
N PRO A 68 -2.09 8.11 0.68
CA PRO A 68 -2.72 6.80 0.56
C PRO A 68 -2.00 5.90 -0.43
N LEU A 69 -1.67 4.68 0.01
CA LEU A 69 -1.20 3.59 -0.83
C LEU A 69 -2.37 2.64 -1.08
N LEU A 70 -2.69 2.43 -2.35
CA LEU A 70 -3.78 1.58 -2.80
C LEU A 70 -3.22 0.33 -3.47
N ILE A 71 -3.82 -0.82 -3.16
CA ILE A 71 -3.63 -2.07 -3.90
C ILE A 71 -4.89 -2.33 -4.69
N ILE A 72 -4.78 -2.45 -6.00
CA ILE A 72 -5.91 -2.57 -6.91
C ILE A 72 -5.70 -3.84 -7.75
N HIS A 73 -6.60 -4.80 -7.63
CA HIS A 73 -6.57 -6.04 -8.40
C HIS A 73 -7.31 -5.89 -9.73
N GLY A 74 -6.67 -6.33 -10.81
CA GLY A 74 -7.32 -6.59 -12.08
C GLY A 74 -8.28 -7.78 -11.99
N GLN A 75 -9.31 -7.81 -12.84
CA GLN A 75 -10.32 -8.86 -12.87
C GLN A 75 -10.47 -9.41 -14.29
N GLN A 76 -10.91 -10.66 -14.41
CA GLN A 76 -11.13 -11.35 -15.69
C GLN A 76 -12.01 -10.58 -16.67
N ASN A 77 -12.98 -9.82 -16.17
CA ASN A 77 -13.91 -9.04 -16.99
C ASN A 77 -13.35 -7.66 -17.40
N GLY A 78 -12.06 -7.40 -17.21
CA GLY A 78 -11.39 -6.14 -17.53
C GLY A 78 -11.73 -4.98 -16.59
N THR A 79 -12.34 -5.26 -15.44
CA THR A 79 -12.57 -4.27 -14.38
C THR A 79 -11.53 -4.35 -13.29
N TYR A 80 -11.56 -3.41 -12.35
CA TYR A 80 -10.63 -3.33 -11.23
C TYR A 80 -11.36 -3.33 -9.88
N LYS A 81 -10.70 -3.84 -8.85
CA LYS A 81 -11.22 -3.91 -7.49
C LYS A 81 -10.16 -3.44 -6.48
N LEU A 82 -10.56 -2.58 -5.54
CA LEU A 82 -9.69 -2.20 -4.42
C LEU A 82 -9.49 -3.41 -3.49
N ALA A 83 -8.25 -3.88 -3.38
CA ALA A 83 -7.85 -4.97 -2.50
C ALA A 83 -7.36 -4.47 -1.14
N GLY A 84 -6.72 -3.30 -1.11
CA GLY A 84 -6.23 -2.69 0.11
C GLY A 84 -6.00 -1.20 -0.01
N ARG A 85 -6.06 -0.51 1.13
CA ARG A 85 -5.65 0.88 1.30
C ARG A 85 -4.94 1.00 2.64
N ASN A 86 -3.86 1.77 2.67
CA ASN A 86 -3.17 2.16 3.88
C ASN A 86 -2.63 3.59 3.72
N ASP A 87 -2.87 4.43 4.70
CA ASP A 87 -2.53 5.86 4.67
C ASP A 87 -1.30 6.19 5.52
N SER A 88 -0.66 5.17 6.15
CA SER A 88 0.43 5.32 7.12
C SER A 88 1.74 4.63 6.69
N ILE A 89 1.86 4.19 5.43
CA ILE A 89 3.08 3.53 4.91
C ILE A 89 4.00 4.54 4.24
N VAL A 90 3.43 5.47 3.47
CA VAL A 90 4.23 6.41 2.68
C VAL A 90 4.55 7.62 3.52
N LEU A 91 5.85 7.82 3.77
CA LEU A 91 6.36 8.93 4.59
C LEU A 91 5.96 10.30 4.02
N CYS A 92 5.88 11.29 4.88
CA CYS A 92 5.49 12.65 4.54
C CYS A 92 6.48 13.30 3.55
N LYS A 93 6.02 14.31 2.80
CA LYS A 93 6.82 15.04 1.81
C LYS A 93 8.04 15.75 2.43
N ALA A 94 7.96 16.18 3.69
CA ALA A 94 9.04 16.86 4.39
C ALA A 94 9.90 15.91 5.23
N CYS A 95 9.63 14.61 5.23
CA CYS A 95 10.30 13.63 6.08
C CYS A 95 11.74 13.27 5.64
N GLY A 96 12.17 13.69 4.46
CA GLY A 96 13.49 13.35 3.89
C GLY A 96 14.64 14.27 4.30
N GLY A 97 14.43 15.17 5.26
CA GLY A 97 15.46 16.12 5.70
C GLY A 97 15.81 17.14 4.60
N VAL A 98 17.10 17.36 4.35
CA VAL A 98 17.55 18.34 3.32
C VAL A 98 17.19 17.88 1.89
N PHE A 99 16.87 16.60 1.68
CA PHE A 99 16.42 16.09 0.39
C PHE A 99 14.91 16.30 0.15
N GLY A 100 14.17 16.78 1.16
CA GLY A 100 12.73 17.06 1.08
C GLY A 100 11.92 15.79 1.07
N ASP A 101 11.34 15.43 -0.08
CA ASP A 101 10.52 14.24 -0.24
C ASP A 101 11.35 12.96 -0.23
N PRO A 102 11.22 12.07 0.77
CA PRO A 102 12.01 10.85 0.83
C PRO A 102 11.52 9.75 -0.11
N TYR A 103 10.30 9.86 -0.63
CA TYR A 103 9.75 8.84 -1.51
C TYR A 103 10.61 8.67 -2.78
N SER A 104 11.02 7.44 -3.08
CA SER A 104 11.89 7.11 -4.21
C SER A 104 11.19 6.29 -5.27
N ALA A 105 10.59 5.16 -4.91
CA ALA A 105 9.99 4.25 -5.89
C ALA A 105 8.99 3.25 -5.30
N ILE A 106 8.20 2.64 -6.19
CA ILE A 106 7.50 1.38 -5.98
C ILE A 106 8.18 0.33 -6.85
N THR A 107 8.58 -0.80 -6.25
CA THR A 107 9.08 -1.97 -6.98
C THR A 107 8.14 -3.14 -6.79
N ILE A 108 7.75 -3.81 -7.90
CA ILE A 108 6.96 -5.05 -7.89
C ILE A 108 7.83 -6.19 -8.43
N LYS A 109 7.87 -7.31 -7.70
CA LYS A 109 8.52 -8.55 -8.13
C LYS A 109 7.74 -9.74 -7.61
N ASP A 110 7.27 -10.57 -8.53
CA ASP A 110 6.40 -11.72 -8.21
C ASP A 110 5.20 -11.28 -7.36
N ASN A 111 4.96 -11.96 -6.24
CA ASN A 111 3.90 -11.64 -5.29
C ASN A 111 4.33 -10.66 -4.18
N TYR A 112 5.40 -9.89 -4.42
CA TYR A 112 5.92 -8.87 -3.52
C TYR A 112 5.79 -7.49 -4.14
N PHE A 113 5.61 -6.48 -3.30
CA PHE A 113 5.89 -5.10 -3.65
C PHE A 113 6.64 -4.41 -2.52
N SER A 114 7.46 -3.43 -2.89
CA SER A 114 8.25 -2.61 -1.97
C SER A 114 7.96 -1.14 -2.20
N VAL A 115 8.01 -0.37 -1.11
CA VAL A 115 8.06 1.09 -1.15
C VAL A 115 9.43 1.50 -0.65
N GLU A 116 10.10 2.36 -1.41
CA GLU A 116 11.49 2.73 -1.21
C GLU A 116 11.62 4.20 -0.86
N PHE A 117 12.49 4.49 0.10
CA PHE A 117 12.74 5.83 0.61
C PHE A 117 14.22 6.12 0.71
N TYR A 118 14.57 7.41 0.56
CA TYR A 118 15.90 7.92 0.77
C TYR A 118 15.83 9.35 1.33
N GLY A 119 16.68 9.64 2.31
CA GLY A 119 16.67 10.96 2.95
C GLY A 119 17.92 11.24 3.78
N GLY A 120 17.80 12.26 4.62
CA GLY A 120 18.83 12.67 5.57
C GLY A 120 19.47 14.00 5.27
N SER A 121 20.72 14.13 5.75
CA SER A 121 21.60 15.30 5.55
C SER A 121 23.06 14.81 5.48
N ASN A 122 23.93 15.16 6.43
CA ASN A 122 25.25 14.53 6.59
C ASN A 122 25.13 13.04 6.95
N TRP A 123 24.12 12.68 7.73
CA TRP A 123 23.66 11.30 7.89
C TRP A 123 22.58 11.03 6.85
N ARG A 124 22.88 10.08 5.97
CA ARG A 124 21.99 9.60 4.90
C ARG A 124 21.35 8.30 5.34
N TRP A 125 20.14 8.07 4.87
CA TRP A 125 19.43 6.83 5.15
C TRP A 125 18.62 6.39 3.93
N SER A 126 18.49 5.09 3.77
CA SER A 126 17.50 4.46 2.90
C SER A 126 16.61 3.52 3.72
N ARG A 127 15.40 3.30 3.28
CA ARG A 127 14.46 2.36 3.89
C ARG A 127 13.63 1.70 2.80
N VAL A 128 13.42 0.39 2.93
CA VAL A 128 12.61 -0.40 2.01
C VAL A 128 11.59 -1.19 2.81
N ILE A 129 10.31 -0.89 2.59
CA ILE A 129 9.19 -1.57 3.22
C ILE A 129 8.58 -2.52 2.20
N THR A 130 8.68 -3.83 2.44
CA THR A 130 8.25 -4.89 1.52
C THR A 130 7.04 -5.63 2.07
N PHE A 131 6.01 -5.76 1.26
CA PHE A 131 4.83 -6.57 1.53
C PHE A 131 4.78 -7.77 0.59
N LYS A 132 4.16 -8.85 1.07
CA LYS A 132 3.96 -10.09 0.31
C LYS A 132 2.48 -10.46 0.30
N TYR A 133 1.99 -10.89 -0.86
CA TYR A 133 0.67 -11.51 -0.94
C TYR A 133 0.68 -12.91 -0.31
N ASN A 134 -0.26 -13.16 0.58
CA ASN A 134 -0.49 -14.48 1.19
C ASN A 134 -1.68 -15.14 0.49
N THR A 135 -1.42 -16.21 -0.25
CA THR A 135 -2.44 -16.92 -1.04
C THR A 135 -3.48 -17.65 -0.18
N ILE A 136 -3.13 -18.01 1.07
CA ILE A 136 -4.04 -18.68 2.00
C ILE A 136 -5.06 -17.68 2.57
N THR A 137 -4.57 -16.55 3.08
CA THR A 137 -5.43 -15.51 3.69
C THR A 137 -5.98 -14.52 2.67
N LYS A 138 -5.50 -14.59 1.40
CA LYS A 138 -5.82 -13.65 0.31
C LYS A 138 -5.64 -12.19 0.72
N SER A 139 -4.55 -11.91 1.42
CA SER A 139 -4.22 -10.59 1.97
C SER A 139 -2.73 -10.31 1.87
N TYR A 140 -2.36 -9.04 1.98
CA TYR A 140 -0.96 -8.62 2.02
C TYR A 140 -0.49 -8.51 3.46
N ILE A 141 0.70 -9.03 3.74
CA ILE A 141 1.36 -8.99 5.04
C ILE A 141 2.74 -8.35 4.90
N LEU A 142 3.19 -7.66 5.94
CA LEU A 142 4.56 -7.14 6.01
C LEU A 142 5.54 -8.30 5.90
N HIS A 143 6.41 -8.26 4.89
CA HIS A 143 7.49 -9.25 4.73
C HIS A 143 8.77 -8.77 5.41
N LYS A 144 9.16 -7.53 5.15
CA LYS A 144 10.39 -6.93 5.69
C LYS A 144 10.26 -5.41 5.71
N ASP A 145 10.81 -4.78 6.73
CA ASP A 145 11.06 -3.35 6.80
C ASP A 145 12.48 -3.16 7.30
N ALA A 146 13.34 -2.65 6.43
CA ALA A 146 14.74 -2.49 6.74
C ALA A 146 15.37 -1.37 5.91
N GLY A 147 16.47 -0.87 6.40
CA GLY A 147 17.22 0.19 5.77
C GLY A 147 18.67 0.16 6.13
N GLU A 148 19.34 1.20 5.69
CA GLU A 148 20.73 1.46 5.99
C GLU A 148 20.93 2.96 6.22
N SER A 149 21.91 3.30 7.03
CA SER A 149 22.35 4.68 7.21
C SER A 149 23.86 4.78 7.18
N PHE A 150 24.37 5.92 6.78
CA PHE A 150 25.80 6.21 6.72
C PHE A 150 26.07 7.71 6.79
N ASN A 151 27.26 8.06 7.28
CA ASN A 151 27.73 9.43 7.22
C ASN A 151 28.28 9.75 5.82
N ALA A 152 27.86 10.85 5.21
CA ALA A 152 28.28 11.26 3.86
C ALA A 152 29.80 11.48 3.72
N PHE A 153 30.52 11.71 4.82
CA PHE A 153 31.99 11.83 4.84
C PHE A 153 32.72 10.49 5.07
N GLU A 154 31.97 9.44 5.45
CA GLU A 154 32.45 8.08 5.69
C GLU A 154 31.51 7.04 5.05
N PRO A 155 31.30 7.08 3.72
CA PRO A 155 30.26 6.32 3.05
C PRO A 155 30.46 4.79 3.13
N ASP A 156 31.67 4.34 3.42
CA ASP A 156 31.99 2.91 3.57
C ASP A 156 31.56 2.34 4.94
N LYS A 157 31.20 3.21 5.92
CA LYS A 157 30.72 2.81 7.22
C LYS A 157 29.19 2.76 7.23
N ILE A 158 28.63 1.65 6.75
CA ILE A 158 27.18 1.46 6.65
C ILE A 158 26.67 0.81 7.91
N GLU A 159 25.64 1.41 8.51
CA GLU A 159 24.84 0.83 9.59
C GLU A 159 23.53 0.29 9.02
N TYR A 160 23.22 -0.99 9.34
CA TYR A 160 21.99 -1.65 8.87
C TYR A 160 20.94 -1.63 9.94
N GLU A 161 19.73 -1.24 9.57
CA GLU A 161 18.59 -1.12 10.45
C GLU A 161 17.48 -2.11 10.05
N SER A 162 16.77 -2.61 11.04
CA SER A 162 15.58 -3.44 10.86
C SER A 162 14.48 -2.89 11.74
N TYR A 163 13.41 -2.41 11.10
CA TYR A 163 12.27 -1.82 11.79
C TYR A 163 11.21 -2.88 12.06
N HIS A 164 10.67 -2.91 13.27
CA HIS A 164 9.55 -3.78 13.67
C HIS A 164 9.75 -5.26 13.28
N LYS A 165 10.98 -5.78 13.42
CA LYS A 165 11.36 -7.15 12.99
C LYS A 165 10.43 -8.22 13.58
N GLU A 166 9.92 -8.01 14.79
CA GLU A 166 8.98 -8.89 15.48
C GLU A 166 7.61 -8.98 14.79
N LEU A 167 7.27 -8.01 13.94
CA LEU A 167 6.03 -7.94 13.17
C LEU A 167 6.14 -8.57 11.77
N TRP A 168 7.35 -8.90 11.31
CA TRP A 168 7.55 -9.45 9.98
C TRP A 168 6.79 -10.76 9.82
N ASN A 169 6.12 -10.91 8.68
CA ASN A 169 5.23 -12.01 8.33
C ASN A 169 4.02 -12.21 9.28
N LYS A 170 3.68 -11.22 10.09
CA LYS A 170 2.58 -11.28 11.05
C LYS A 170 1.56 -10.16 10.86
N ILE A 171 2.02 -8.92 10.65
CA ILE A 171 1.12 -7.77 10.57
C ILE A 171 0.53 -7.60 9.17
N PRO A 172 -0.80 -7.41 9.06
CA PRO A 172 -1.44 -7.11 7.78
C PRO A 172 -1.05 -5.73 7.24
N PHE A 173 -0.95 -5.61 5.91
CA PHE A 173 -0.75 -4.34 5.22
C PHE A 173 -1.66 -3.21 5.72
N LYS A 174 -2.94 -3.52 5.94
CA LYS A 174 -3.95 -2.50 6.31
C LYS A 174 -3.73 -1.85 7.67
N THR A 175 -3.00 -2.50 8.56
CA THR A 175 -2.78 -2.05 9.95
C THR A 175 -1.34 -1.70 10.24
N TYR A 176 -0.45 -1.85 9.26
CA TYR A 176 0.95 -1.46 9.42
C TYR A 176 1.10 0.06 9.36
N SER A 177 1.95 0.63 10.22
CA SER A 177 2.43 2.01 10.16
C SER A 177 3.95 2.03 10.01
N ALA A 178 4.46 2.95 9.21
CA ALA A 178 5.88 3.18 9.04
C ALA A 178 6.46 4.12 10.11
N ASP A 179 5.58 4.77 10.90
CA ASP A 179 5.92 5.67 12.02
C ASP A 179 6.17 4.89 13.31
#